data_708d5a8e9987d0554a713c5b6205bdcb
#
_entry.id   708d5a8e9987d0554a713c5b6205bdcb
#
_cell.length_a   1.000
_cell.length_b   1.000
_cell.length_c   1.000
_cell.angle_alpha   90.00
_cell.angle_beta   90.00
_cell.angle_gamma   90.00
#
_symmetry.space_group_name_H-M   'P 1'
#
loop_
_entity.id
_entity.type
_entity.pdbx_description
1 polymer ?
#
loop_
_entity_poly.entity_id
_entity_poly.type
_entity_poly.pdbx_seq_one_letter_code
_entity_poly.pdbx_strand_id
1 'polypeptide(L)'
;MTDQQAPTIDQILAMTSGELHEWSRGGHTVVTPFGLGTVYNETFLDDQLDGLCVFLEDRSQAFYSREHGWETRDDYVTREEQERAAQRSRRRSRAP
;
A
#
# COMPACT_ATOMS: atom_id res chain seq x y z
N MET A 1 -21.50 22.21 1.32
CA MET A 1 -20.39 21.69 0.82
C MET A 1 -19.98 20.37 1.37
N THR A 2 -19.76 19.51 0.54
CA THR A 2 -19.45 18.22 1.02
C THR A 2 -18.01 18.09 1.25
N ASP A 3 -17.69 17.78 2.43
CA ASP A 3 -16.35 17.44 2.71
C ASP A 3 -16.07 16.09 2.13
N GLN A 4 -15.56 16.08 0.95
CA GLN A 4 -15.06 14.84 0.44
C GLN A 4 -13.76 14.53 1.11
N GLN A 5 -13.87 13.95 2.26
CA GLN A 5 -12.67 13.46 2.90
C GLN A 5 -12.24 12.18 2.19
N ALA A 6 -10.94 12.08 1.97
CA ALA A 6 -10.39 10.85 1.41
C ALA A 6 -10.68 9.69 2.37
N PRO A 7 -10.93 8.50 1.84
CA PRO A 7 -11.19 7.35 2.71
C PRO A 7 -9.92 6.87 3.38
N THR A 8 -10.08 6.18 4.50
CA THR A 8 -8.99 5.44 5.12
C THR A 8 -8.86 4.08 4.45
N ILE A 9 -7.77 3.37 4.74
CA ILE A 9 -7.59 2.05 4.17
C ILE A 9 -8.70 1.09 4.63
N ASP A 10 -9.16 1.21 5.88
CA ASP A 10 -10.23 0.36 6.36
C ASP A 10 -11.52 0.60 5.58
N GLN A 11 -11.81 1.85 5.26
CA GLN A 11 -12.97 2.19 4.45
C GLN A 11 -12.85 1.64 3.04
N ILE A 12 -11.66 1.71 2.46
CA ILE A 12 -11.42 1.18 1.12
C ILE A 12 -11.58 -0.33 1.11
N LEU A 13 -11.05 -1.02 2.11
CA LEU A 13 -11.16 -2.48 2.20
C LEU A 13 -12.60 -2.94 2.39
N ALA A 14 -13.45 -2.08 2.94
CA ALA A 14 -14.87 -2.39 3.13
C ALA A 14 -15.74 -2.04 1.92
N MET A 15 -15.16 -1.43 0.90
CA MET A 15 -15.91 -1.02 -0.29
C MET A 15 -16.34 -2.20 -1.13
N THR A 16 -17.52 -2.09 -1.73
CA THR A 16 -17.97 -3.03 -2.77
C THR A 16 -17.15 -2.77 -4.05
N SER A 17 -17.25 -3.68 -5.00
CA SER A 17 -16.60 -3.49 -6.29
C SER A 17 -16.99 -2.20 -6.96
N GLY A 18 -18.27 -1.85 -6.90
CA GLY A 18 -18.76 -0.60 -7.48
C GLY A 18 -18.19 0.62 -6.79
N GLU A 19 -18.13 0.58 -5.46
CA GLU A 19 -17.56 1.68 -4.70
C GLU A 19 -16.06 1.85 -4.96
N LEU A 20 -15.34 0.75 -5.07
CA LEU A 20 -13.92 0.79 -5.43
C LEU A 20 -13.69 1.42 -6.79
N HIS A 21 -14.55 1.06 -7.75
CA HIS A 21 -14.47 1.61 -9.09
C HIS A 21 -14.71 3.12 -9.09
N GLU A 22 -15.73 3.56 -8.36
CA GLU A 22 -16.03 4.98 -8.22
C GLU A 22 -14.87 5.73 -7.57
N TRP A 23 -14.33 5.16 -6.50
CA TRP A 23 -13.19 5.77 -5.79
C TRP A 23 -11.99 5.91 -6.71
N SER A 24 -11.67 4.86 -7.48
CA SER A 24 -10.48 4.90 -8.33
C SER A 24 -10.63 5.88 -9.50
N ARG A 25 -11.87 6.22 -9.87
CA ARG A 25 -12.11 7.21 -10.93
C ARG A 25 -12.19 8.62 -10.38
N GLY A 26 -12.46 8.78 -9.10
CA GLY A 26 -12.83 10.06 -8.54
C GLY A 26 -11.75 10.76 -7.75
N GLY A 27 -10.50 10.70 -8.13
CA GLY A 27 -9.45 11.41 -7.44
C GLY A 27 -8.45 10.51 -6.73
N HIS A 28 -8.86 9.33 -6.36
CA HIS A 28 -7.96 8.23 -6.00
C HIS A 28 -7.01 8.61 -4.85
N THR A 29 -7.58 9.16 -3.78
CA THR A 29 -6.81 9.57 -2.61
C THR A 29 -7.13 8.68 -1.42
N VAL A 30 -6.24 8.65 -0.45
CA VAL A 30 -6.40 7.84 0.75
C VAL A 30 -5.70 8.53 1.92
N VAL A 31 -6.30 8.42 3.10
CA VAL A 31 -5.67 8.89 4.33
C VAL A 31 -4.73 7.81 4.84
N THR A 32 -3.46 8.16 5.01
CA THR A 32 -2.44 7.24 5.52
C THR A 32 -1.95 7.72 6.88
N PRO A 33 -1.24 6.88 7.64
CA PRO A 33 -0.64 7.34 8.90
C PRO A 33 0.39 8.44 8.72
N PHE A 34 0.84 8.66 7.47
CA PHE A 34 1.86 9.66 7.16
C PHE A 34 1.26 10.90 6.52
N GLY A 35 -0.06 10.97 6.38
CA GLY A 35 -0.76 12.08 5.76
C GLY A 35 -1.59 11.66 4.57
N LEU A 36 -2.13 12.62 3.86
CA LEU A 36 -2.94 12.36 2.67
C LEU A 36 -2.05 11.87 1.53
N GLY A 37 -2.46 10.80 0.90
CA GLY A 37 -1.73 10.23 -0.23
C GLY A 37 -2.57 10.18 -1.49
N THR A 38 -1.91 10.26 -2.64
CA THR A 38 -2.53 10.07 -3.94
C THR A 38 -2.06 8.73 -4.49
N VAL A 39 -3.00 7.85 -4.78
CA VAL A 39 -2.69 6.49 -5.23
C VAL A 39 -2.25 6.52 -6.68
N TYR A 40 -1.11 5.90 -6.97
CA TYR A 40 -0.65 5.76 -8.35
C TYR A 40 -0.58 4.32 -8.81
N ASN A 41 -0.75 3.37 -7.92
CA ASN A 41 -0.80 1.97 -8.28
C ASN A 41 -1.58 1.17 -7.25
N GLU A 42 -2.33 0.19 -7.73
CA GLU A 42 -3.13 -0.71 -6.90
C GLU A 42 -2.83 -2.14 -7.29
N THR A 43 -2.84 -3.03 -6.32
CA THR A 43 -2.74 -4.46 -6.60
C THR A 43 -3.94 -5.17 -6.01
N PHE A 44 -4.43 -6.18 -6.73
CA PHE A 44 -5.59 -6.95 -6.31
C PHE A 44 -5.23 -8.43 -6.27
N LEU A 45 -5.84 -9.11 -5.32
CA LEU A 45 -5.70 -10.55 -5.18
C LEU A 45 -7.10 -11.11 -4.93
N ASP A 46 -7.54 -12.02 -5.79
CA ASP A 46 -8.88 -12.63 -5.70
C ASP A 46 -9.99 -11.57 -5.62
N ASP A 47 -9.90 -10.56 -6.50
CA ASP A 47 -10.87 -9.47 -6.61
C ASP A 47 -10.93 -8.57 -5.37
N GLN A 48 -9.96 -8.68 -4.48
CA GLN A 48 -9.87 -7.83 -3.31
C GLN A 48 -8.59 -7.00 -3.37
N LEU A 49 -8.68 -5.79 -2.86
CA LEU A 49 -7.50 -4.91 -2.81
C LEU A 49 -6.44 -5.53 -1.91
N ASP A 50 -5.24 -5.71 -2.46
CA ASP A 50 -4.11 -6.29 -1.73
C ASP A 50 -3.10 -5.25 -1.32
N GLY A 51 -2.88 -4.25 -2.14
CA GLY A 51 -1.89 -3.22 -1.85
C GLY A 51 -2.13 -1.93 -2.59
N LEU A 52 -1.51 -0.87 -2.10
CA LEU A 52 -1.55 0.46 -2.70
C LEU A 52 -0.16 1.06 -2.69
N CYS A 53 0.14 1.83 -3.72
CA CYS A 53 1.32 2.68 -3.76
C CYS A 53 0.86 4.12 -3.87
N VAL A 54 1.32 4.98 -2.99
CA VAL A 54 0.85 6.36 -2.94
C VAL A 54 2.01 7.34 -2.90
N PHE A 55 1.75 8.55 -3.40
CA PHE A 55 2.62 9.70 -3.19
C PHE A 55 2.00 10.56 -2.09
N LEU A 56 2.80 10.94 -1.12
CA LEU A 56 2.38 11.85 -0.06
C LEU A 56 2.55 13.30 -0.52
N GLU A 57 2.07 14.23 0.31
CA GLU A 57 2.10 15.65 -0.05
C GLU A 57 3.52 16.19 -0.24
N ASP A 58 4.49 15.62 0.49
CA ASP A 58 5.89 16.01 0.36
C ASP A 58 6.61 15.27 -0.77
N ARG A 59 5.83 14.56 -1.62
CA ARG A 59 6.33 13.78 -2.75
C ARG A 59 7.06 12.49 -2.38
N SER A 60 7.13 12.17 -1.09
CA SER A 60 7.65 10.87 -0.70
C SER A 60 6.62 9.80 -1.02
N GLN A 61 7.05 8.55 -0.98
CA GLN A 61 6.20 7.42 -1.30
C GLN A 61 5.88 6.61 -0.06
N ALA A 62 4.69 6.03 -0.04
CA ALA A 62 4.30 5.09 0.99
C ALA A 62 3.58 3.92 0.32
N PHE A 63 3.61 2.78 0.98
CA PHE A 63 3.05 1.55 0.45
C PHE A 63 2.16 0.89 1.50
N TYR A 64 1.07 0.34 1.04
CA TYR A 64 0.20 -0.47 1.87
C TYR A 64 0.13 -1.88 1.30
N SER A 65 0.19 -2.88 2.19
CA SER A 65 -0.13 -4.25 1.82
C SER A 65 -0.92 -4.87 2.96
N ARG A 66 -1.75 -5.86 2.64
CA ARG A 66 -2.50 -6.57 3.68
C ARG A 66 -1.56 -7.28 4.64
N GLU A 67 -0.43 -7.72 4.12
CA GLU A 67 0.53 -8.46 4.92
C GLU A 67 1.31 -7.58 5.89
N HIS A 68 1.70 -6.38 5.45
CA HIS A 68 2.62 -5.54 6.23
C HIS A 68 2.03 -4.22 6.69
N GLY A 69 0.81 -3.89 6.25
CA GLY A 69 0.21 -2.60 6.57
C GLY A 69 0.91 -1.47 5.84
N TRP A 70 0.88 -0.29 6.43
CA TRP A 70 1.49 0.90 5.83
C TRP A 70 2.98 0.95 6.13
N GLU A 71 3.77 1.24 5.11
CA GLU A 71 5.22 1.41 5.21
C GLU A 71 5.64 2.64 4.44
N THR A 72 6.62 3.39 4.95
CA THR A 72 7.29 4.39 4.14
C THR A 72 8.17 3.68 3.12
N ARG A 73 8.61 4.41 2.09
CA ARG A 73 9.50 3.82 1.11
C ARG A 73 10.78 3.28 1.76
N ASP A 74 11.34 4.03 2.71
CA ASP A 74 12.57 3.60 3.38
C ASP A 74 12.36 2.32 4.18
N ASP A 75 11.24 2.23 4.90
CA ASP A 75 10.90 1.03 5.65
C ASP A 75 10.69 -0.17 4.73
N TYR A 76 10.02 0.07 3.61
CA TYR A 76 9.76 -0.97 2.63
C TYR A 76 11.08 -1.52 2.05
N VAL A 77 11.97 -0.62 1.65
CA VAL A 77 13.27 -1.01 1.08
C VAL A 77 14.09 -1.79 2.11
N THR A 78 14.11 -1.31 3.35
CA THR A 78 14.84 -1.97 4.42
C THR A 78 14.31 -3.39 4.65
N ARG A 79 12.98 -3.54 4.70
CA ARG A 79 12.37 -4.85 4.90
C ARG A 79 12.70 -5.80 3.75
N GLU A 80 12.62 -5.30 2.51
CA GLU A 80 12.96 -6.09 1.33
C GLU A 80 14.41 -6.56 1.37
N GLU A 81 15.32 -5.68 1.74
CA GLU A 81 16.72 -6.04 1.86
C GLU A 81 16.95 -7.10 2.93
N GLN A 82 16.26 -6.96 4.05
CA GLN A 82 16.37 -7.94 5.14
C GLN A 82 15.84 -9.30 4.71
N GLU A 83 14.75 -9.32 3.96
CA GLU A 83 14.18 -10.58 3.46
C GLU A 83 15.12 -11.24 2.46
N ARG A 84 15.73 -10.47 1.58
CA ARG A 84 16.71 -11.01 0.64
C ARG A 84 17.95 -11.56 1.36
N ALA A 85 18.42 -10.86 2.37
CA ALA A 85 19.55 -11.31 3.16
C ALA A 85 19.21 -12.62 3.87
N ALA A 86 18.01 -12.73 4.43
CA ALA A 86 17.57 -13.94 5.09
C ALA A 86 17.50 -15.11 4.11
N GLN A 87 17.02 -14.86 2.89
CA GLN A 87 16.97 -15.90 1.88
C GLN A 87 18.34 -16.36 1.45
N ARG A 88 19.27 -15.42 1.27
CA ARG A 88 20.66 -15.77 0.95
C ARG A 88 21.29 -16.60 2.05
N SER A 89 21.04 -16.23 3.29
CA SER A 89 21.55 -16.97 4.44
C SER A 89 21.01 -18.40 4.47
N ARG A 90 19.72 -18.57 4.18
CA ARG A 90 19.09 -19.90 4.13
C ARG A 90 19.70 -20.75 3.03
N ARG A 91 19.98 -20.16 1.87
CA ARG A 91 20.61 -20.88 0.76
C ARG A 91 22.00 -21.37 1.14
N ARG A 92 22.77 -20.52 1.84
CA ARG A 92 24.11 -20.91 2.30
C ARG A 92 24.03 -22.05 3.31
N SER A 93 23.03 -22.02 4.17
CA SER A 93 22.86 -23.06 5.16
C SER A 93 22.53 -24.41 4.53
N ARG A 94 21.97 -24.43 3.35
CA ARG A 94 21.63 -25.64 2.64
C ARG A 94 22.78 -26.22 1.82
N ALA A 95 23.82 -25.44 1.61
CA ALA A 95 24.96 -25.91 0.86
C ALA A 95 25.67 -27.00 1.64
N PRO A 96 25.98 -28.13 1.02
CA PRO A 96 26.69 -29.22 1.70
C PRO A 96 28.09 -28.83 2.09
#